data_0069868382ca8eb726989727242a87e6
#
_entry.id   0069868382ca8eb726989727242a87e6
#
_cell.length_a   1.000
_cell.length_b   1.000
_cell.length_c   1.000
_cell.angle_alpha   90.00
_cell.angle_beta   90.00
_cell.angle_gamma   90.00
#
_symmetry.space_group_name_H-M   'P 1'
#
loop_
_entity.id
_entity.type
_entity.pdbx_description
1 polymer ?
#
loop_
_entity_poly.entity_id
_entity_poly.type
_entity_poly.pdbx_seq_one_letter_code
_entity_poly.pdbx_strand_id
1 'polypeptide(L)' 'MKDEIYSVMYRLAHKYSWNWGITRGLINRRFGTNYTAGELKELYMRHFLTKGE' A
#
# COMPACT_ATOMS: atom_id res chain seq x y z
N MET A 1 14.26 2.15 3.10
CA MET A 1 14.21 2.12 1.64
C MET A 1 12.82 2.42 1.15
N LYS A 2 12.73 3.13 0.05
CA LYS A 2 11.41 3.50 -0.49
C LYS A 2 10.59 2.29 -0.89
N ASP A 3 11.26 1.25 -1.37
CA ASP A 3 10.54 0.07 -1.84
C ASP A 3 9.94 -0.76 -0.73
N GLU A 4 10.37 -0.51 0.50
CA GLU A 4 9.86 -1.27 1.62
C GLU A 4 8.36 -1.08 1.80
N ILE A 5 7.88 0.15 1.58
CA ILE A 5 6.47 0.42 1.77
C ILE A 5 5.63 -0.38 0.78
N TYR A 6 6.12 -0.59 -0.44
CA TYR A 6 5.39 -1.36 -1.44
C TYR A 6 5.36 -2.83 -1.09
N SER A 7 6.46 -3.37 -0.55
CA SER A 7 6.49 -4.76 -0.11
C SER A 7 5.49 -5.00 1.01
N VAL A 8 5.48 -4.11 1.98
CA VAL A 8 4.56 -4.22 3.11
C VAL A 8 3.12 -4.04 2.62
N MET A 9 2.91 -3.10 1.72
CA MET A 9 1.59 -2.85 1.15
C MET A 9 1.03 -4.09 0.47
N TYR A 10 1.85 -4.71 -0.35
CA TYR A 10 1.45 -5.92 -1.06
C TYR A 10 1.09 -7.03 -0.09
N ARG A 11 1.94 -7.23 0.91
CA ARG A 11 1.73 -8.28 1.90
C ARG A 11 0.46 -8.06 2.70
N LEU A 12 0.23 -6.84 3.13
CA LEU A 12 -0.96 -6.53 3.93
C LEU A 12 -2.23 -6.58 3.09
N ALA A 13 -2.15 -6.12 1.85
CA ALA A 13 -3.31 -6.17 0.97
C ALA A 13 -3.76 -7.61 0.77
N HIS A 14 -2.82 -8.52 0.57
CA HIS A 14 -3.14 -9.93 0.42
C HIS A 14 -3.67 -10.52 1.72
N LYS A 15 -3.02 -10.18 2.83
CA LYS A 15 -3.42 -10.73 4.11
C LYS A 15 -4.84 -10.34 4.48
N TYR A 16 -5.24 -9.13 4.14
CA TYR A 16 -6.56 -8.63 4.52
C TYR A 16 -7.53 -8.56 3.34
N SER A 17 -7.26 -9.39 2.33
CA SER A 17 -8.16 -9.54 1.18
C SER A 17 -8.46 -8.22 0.48
N TRP A 18 -7.42 -7.44 0.26
CA TRP A 18 -7.51 -6.16 -0.47
C TRP A 18 -8.37 -5.11 0.24
N ASN A 19 -8.48 -5.22 1.55
CA ASN A 19 -9.19 -4.21 2.33
C ASN A 19 -8.27 -3.01 2.55
N TRP A 20 -8.39 -2.03 1.68
CA TRP A 20 -7.51 -0.87 1.74
C TRP A 20 -7.69 -0.02 2.99
N GLY A 21 -8.88 -0.07 3.60
CA GLY A 21 -9.11 0.63 4.85
C GLY A 21 -8.23 0.11 5.97
N ILE A 22 -8.15 -1.20 6.08
CA ILE A 22 -7.29 -1.82 7.09
C ILE A 22 -5.83 -1.62 6.72
N THR A 23 -5.51 -1.83 5.46
CA THR A 23 -4.13 -1.72 4.99
C THR A 23 -3.58 -0.32 5.21
N ARG A 24 -4.39 0.71 4.91
CA ARG A 24 -3.92 2.09 5.08
C ARG A 24 -3.63 2.40 6.54
N GLY A 25 -4.46 1.90 7.43
CA GLY A 25 -4.25 2.14 8.85
C GLY A 25 -2.92 1.57 9.33
N LEU A 26 -2.62 0.35 8.89
CA LEU A 26 -1.37 -0.30 9.28
C LEU A 26 -0.17 0.36 8.63
N ILE A 27 -0.28 0.72 7.37
CA ILE A 27 0.80 1.39 6.65
C ILE A 27 1.11 2.76 7.30
N ASN A 28 0.06 3.54 7.56
CA ASN A 28 0.25 4.86 8.13
C ASN A 28 0.91 4.78 9.49
N ARG A 29 0.53 3.78 10.26
CA ARG A 29 1.09 3.60 11.60
C ARG A 29 2.55 3.17 11.52
N ARG A 30 2.86 2.27 10.60
CA ARG A 30 4.22 1.74 10.49
C ARG A 30 5.20 2.76 9.94
N PHE A 31 4.78 3.53 8.95
CA PHE A 31 5.67 4.47 8.27
C PHE A 31 5.45 5.92 8.66
N GLY A 32 4.54 6.19 9.57
CA GLY A 32 4.28 7.55 10.00
C GLY A 32 3.69 8.42 8.90
N THR A 33 2.90 7.81 8.03
CA THR A 33 2.30 8.52 6.91
C THR A 33 0.82 8.76 7.17
N ASN A 34 0.16 9.40 6.20
CA ASN A 34 -1.22 9.79 6.38
C ASN A 34 -2.03 9.59 5.10
N TYR A 35 -1.82 8.47 4.45
CA TYR A 35 -2.51 8.15 3.20
C TYR A 35 -3.98 7.84 3.43
N THR A 36 -4.81 8.21 2.47
CA THR A 36 -6.17 7.72 2.44
C THR A 36 -6.17 6.36 1.73
N ALA A 37 -7.28 5.64 1.85
CA ALA A 37 -7.38 4.34 1.18
C ALA A 37 -7.25 4.49 -0.33
N GLY A 38 -7.86 5.54 -0.87
CA GLY A 38 -7.77 5.79 -2.31
C GLY A 38 -6.36 6.11 -2.76
N GLU A 39 -5.66 6.93 -1.98
CA GLU A 39 -4.29 7.27 -2.30
C GLU A 39 -3.39 6.05 -2.26
N LEU A 40 -3.57 5.21 -1.27
CA LEU A 40 -2.75 4.03 -1.12
C LEU A 40 -3.00 3.04 -2.25
N LYS A 41 -4.26 2.86 -2.62
CA LYS A 41 -4.61 2.00 -3.73
C LYS A 41 -3.99 2.51 -5.03
N GLU A 42 -4.01 3.81 -5.23
CA GLU A 42 -3.44 4.41 -6.43
C GLU A 42 -1.93 4.20 -6.48
N LEU A 43 -1.26 4.36 -5.35
CA LEU A 43 0.18 4.10 -5.28
C LEU A 43 0.48 2.66 -5.64
N TYR A 44 -0.31 1.75 -5.11
CA TYR A 44 -0.13 0.33 -5.39
C TYR A 44 -0.27 0.05 -6.88
N MET A 45 -1.34 0.55 -7.47
CA MET A 45 -1.60 0.30 -8.87
C MET A 45 -0.51 0.90 -9.75
N ARG A 46 -0.08 2.10 -9.40
CA ARG A 46 0.96 2.77 -10.17
C ARG A 46 2.27 2.00 -10.10
N HIS A 47 2.62 1.51 -8.93
CA HIS A 47 3.88 0.81 -8.75
C HIS A 47 3.87 -0.58 -9.37
N PHE A 48 2.80 -1.34 -9.14
CA PHE A 48 2.77 -2.74 -9.55
C PHE A 48 2.19 -2.96 -10.94
N LEU A 49 1.26 -2.11 -11.38
CA LEU A 49 0.61 -2.33 -12.66
C LEU A 49 1.28 -1.62 -13.82
N THR A 50 1.93 -0.50 -13.57
CA THR A 50 2.59 0.24 -14.65
C THR A 50 4.08 0.01 -14.71
N LYS A 51 4.60 -0.71 -13.75
CA LYS A 51 6.05 -0.87 -13.64
C LYS A 51 6.64 -1.64 -14.81
N GLY A 52 5.88 -2.53 -15.37
CA GLY A 52 6.36 -3.34 -16.47
C GLY A 52 6.48 -2.59 -17.79
N GLU A 53 5.94 -1.41 -17.83
CA GLU A 53 6.00 -0.60 -19.03
C GLU A 53 7.44 -0.25 -19.35
#